data_1dd979760c0d76065d54055b6e4ceca2
#
_entry.id   1dd979760c0d76065d54055b6e4ceca2
#
_cell.length_a   1.000
_cell.length_b   1.000
_cell.length_c   1.000
_cell.angle_alpha   90.00
_cell.angle_beta   90.00
_cell.angle_gamma   90.00
#
_symmetry.space_group_name_H-M   'P 1'
#
loop_
_entity.id
_entity.type
_entity.pdbx_description
1 polymer ?
#
loop_
_entity_poly.entity_id
_entity_poly.type
_entity_poly.pdbx_seq_one_letter_code
_entity_poly.pdbx_strand_id
1 'polypeptide(L)'
;MIVNEGEFNPLAANPSSTGNAAGSISVIDLSSITSAAGISALSNGNVGTFDFSATNLDTGVSLAGIRNASVSALGTSGAFISSVPNFTTLAGSDPDFYKGMEPEYAAVLGNKVHVTLQENNAIATFDLTTNKWTAVNNLGTITQTIDASDQDGPSIAINDTVKGLPMPDTVKAFTSGGTNYLVTVNEGDARVDDRDISRFGDTSGNDSLNTRLSTSLAADPSRANSVMGRLNVSRLNGDTNNDGKIDEAVMIGTRSMTIWNADTGARVWDSGQSGSTNFETILANLDPTRFNMNNGNPALWDTRSDDKGPEPEALTIGQFGSNMLAFVGMERQNGLMVYDITDPNNPTFVSYINSQADGLISPESMVYISAAQSPTGSALLITGYEGTGSLGSGIGVYAAPEPSRALFAFAGLCGLFLRRRR
;
A
#
# COMPACT_ATOMS: atom_id res chain seq x y z
N MET A 1 6.83 -15.53 -11.71
CA MET A 1 5.73 -14.64 -12.04
C MET A 1 6.22 -13.21 -11.98
N ILE A 2 5.67 -12.35 -12.81
CA ILE A 2 5.97 -10.93 -12.89
C ILE A 2 4.63 -10.20 -12.80
N VAL A 3 4.56 -9.14 -12.02
CA VAL A 3 3.43 -8.21 -11.98
C VAL A 3 3.74 -7.09 -12.96
N ASN A 4 2.76 -6.70 -13.76
CA ASN A 4 2.86 -5.65 -14.77
C ASN A 4 1.78 -4.62 -14.46
N GLU A 5 2.15 -3.50 -13.92
CA GLU A 5 1.23 -2.44 -13.47
C GLU A 5 0.32 -1.96 -14.62
N GLY A 6 0.90 -1.66 -15.75
CA GLY A 6 0.16 -1.23 -16.94
C GLY A 6 -0.11 0.26 -17.01
N GLU A 7 -0.03 0.97 -15.93
CA GLU A 7 -0.13 2.43 -15.74
C GLU A 7 -1.04 3.11 -16.80
N PHE A 8 -2.35 2.80 -16.73
CA PHE A 8 -3.31 3.28 -17.71
C PHE A 8 -3.52 4.79 -17.59
N ASN A 9 -2.93 5.54 -18.52
CA ASN A 9 -3.11 6.98 -18.61
C ASN A 9 -4.32 7.34 -19.52
N PRO A 10 -5.46 7.72 -18.94
CA PRO A 10 -6.66 8.07 -19.71
C PRO A 10 -6.51 9.33 -20.55
N LEU A 11 -5.46 10.12 -20.30
CA LEU A 11 -5.17 11.38 -21.02
C LEU A 11 -4.15 11.23 -22.13
N ALA A 12 -3.54 10.07 -22.30
CA ALA A 12 -2.70 9.83 -23.45
C ALA A 12 -3.46 10.27 -24.71
N ALA A 13 -2.80 10.98 -25.61
CA ALA A 13 -3.39 11.53 -26.84
C ALA A 13 -4.08 10.43 -27.70
N ASN A 14 -3.82 9.18 -27.39
CA ASN A 14 -4.51 8.02 -27.93
C ASN A 14 -4.59 6.92 -26.84
N PRO A 15 -5.62 6.90 -25.98
CA PRO A 15 -5.77 5.91 -24.92
C PRO A 15 -5.91 4.46 -25.43
N SER A 16 -6.18 4.28 -26.72
CA SER A 16 -6.17 2.96 -27.39
C SER A 16 -4.82 2.63 -28.03
N SER A 17 -3.78 3.46 -27.87
CA SER A 17 -2.46 3.21 -28.43
C SER A 17 -1.73 2.10 -27.68
N THR A 18 -0.73 1.51 -28.37
CA THR A 18 0.11 0.45 -27.83
C THR A 18 0.94 0.86 -26.59
N GLY A 19 0.91 2.13 -26.18
CA GLY A 19 1.56 2.65 -24.98
C GLY A 19 0.67 2.65 -23.72
N ASN A 20 -0.56 2.18 -23.81
CA ASN A 20 -1.54 2.15 -22.73
C ASN A 20 -1.96 0.70 -22.44
N ALA A 21 -1.02 -0.10 -21.99
CA ALA A 21 -1.24 -1.51 -21.72
C ALA A 21 -2.15 -1.70 -20.48
N ALA A 22 -3.00 -2.71 -20.53
CA ALA A 22 -3.75 -3.14 -19.35
C ALA A 22 -2.80 -3.75 -18.31
N GLY A 23 -3.05 -3.50 -17.04
CA GLY A 23 -2.38 -4.18 -15.96
C GLY A 23 -2.60 -5.69 -16.02
N SER A 24 -1.60 -6.47 -15.66
CA SER A 24 -1.62 -7.92 -15.83
C SER A 24 -0.61 -8.62 -14.92
N ILE A 25 -0.70 -9.94 -14.85
CA ILE A 25 0.41 -10.75 -14.38
C ILE A 25 0.97 -11.61 -15.52
N SER A 26 2.26 -11.85 -15.50
CA SER A 26 2.92 -12.82 -16.38
C SER A 26 3.38 -14.03 -15.58
N VAL A 27 2.93 -15.21 -15.97
CA VAL A 27 3.35 -16.50 -15.39
C VAL A 27 4.30 -17.17 -16.34
N ILE A 28 5.52 -17.47 -15.90
CA ILE A 28 6.55 -18.13 -16.68
C ILE A 28 6.64 -19.59 -16.22
N ASP A 29 6.33 -20.53 -17.11
CA ASP A 29 6.50 -21.96 -16.83
C ASP A 29 7.97 -22.36 -16.98
N LEU A 30 8.58 -22.73 -15.86
CA LEU A 30 9.95 -23.20 -15.78
C LEU A 30 10.02 -24.73 -15.59
N SER A 31 8.92 -25.46 -15.63
CA SER A 31 8.86 -26.89 -15.34
C SER A 31 9.73 -27.75 -16.26
N SER A 32 9.97 -27.28 -17.49
CA SER A 32 10.84 -27.93 -18.47
C SER A 32 12.32 -27.54 -18.36
N ILE A 33 12.66 -26.60 -17.47
CA ILE A 33 14.03 -26.08 -17.36
C ILE A 33 14.82 -26.90 -16.34
N THR A 34 15.71 -27.73 -16.86
CA THR A 34 16.58 -28.61 -16.04
C THR A 34 18.06 -28.21 -16.05
N SER A 35 18.41 -27.16 -16.79
CA SER A 35 19.81 -26.68 -16.91
C SER A 35 19.85 -25.19 -17.28
N ALA A 36 21.02 -24.57 -17.10
CA ALA A 36 21.26 -23.17 -17.52
C ALA A 36 21.02 -22.96 -19.02
N ALA A 37 21.34 -23.97 -19.86
CA ALA A 37 21.05 -23.90 -21.30
C ALA A 37 19.54 -23.88 -21.59
N GLY A 38 18.70 -24.49 -20.74
CA GLY A 38 17.27 -24.46 -20.87
C GLY A 38 16.70 -23.04 -20.67
N ILE A 39 17.33 -22.22 -19.82
CA ILE A 39 16.91 -20.82 -19.62
C ILE A 39 17.05 -20.03 -20.93
N SER A 40 18.12 -20.25 -21.69
CA SER A 40 18.34 -19.58 -22.97
C SER A 40 17.36 -20.04 -24.06
N ALA A 41 16.66 -21.15 -23.85
CA ALA A 41 15.64 -21.69 -24.76
C ALA A 41 14.22 -21.21 -24.43
N LEU A 42 14.02 -20.42 -23.35
CA LEU A 42 12.74 -19.82 -23.04
C LEU A 42 12.28 -18.91 -24.18
N SER A 43 11.04 -19.04 -24.52
CA SER A 43 10.38 -18.26 -25.59
C SER A 43 9.06 -17.69 -25.06
N ASN A 44 8.44 -16.84 -25.84
CA ASN A 44 7.10 -16.30 -25.51
C ASN A 44 6.04 -17.40 -25.29
N GLY A 45 6.24 -18.61 -25.83
CA GLY A 45 5.36 -19.75 -25.58
C GLY A 45 5.41 -20.31 -24.14
N ASN A 46 6.44 -19.93 -23.36
CA ASN A 46 6.55 -20.28 -21.94
C ASN A 46 5.92 -19.22 -21.01
N VAL A 47 5.42 -18.12 -21.57
CA VAL A 47 4.88 -16.98 -20.80
C VAL A 47 3.39 -16.88 -21.07
N GLY A 48 2.59 -17.07 -20.02
CA GLY A 48 1.16 -16.70 -19.99
C GLY A 48 1.00 -15.31 -19.41
N THR A 49 0.30 -14.41 -20.11
CA THR A 49 -0.04 -13.07 -19.59
C THR A 49 -1.53 -12.99 -19.38
N PHE A 50 -1.95 -12.52 -18.20
CA PHE A 50 -3.34 -12.51 -17.76
C PHE A 50 -3.71 -11.12 -17.24
N ASP A 51 -4.42 -10.36 -18.07
CA ASP A 51 -5.06 -9.10 -17.69
C ASP A 51 -6.40 -9.35 -16.97
N PHE A 52 -7.14 -8.28 -16.66
CA PHE A 52 -8.44 -8.38 -15.98
C PHE A 52 -9.64 -8.42 -16.96
N SER A 53 -9.41 -8.74 -18.23
CA SER A 53 -10.50 -8.91 -19.20
C SER A 53 -11.39 -10.11 -18.84
N ALA A 54 -12.62 -10.09 -19.32
CA ALA A 54 -13.62 -11.13 -19.05
C ALA A 54 -13.15 -12.56 -19.39
N THR A 55 -12.22 -12.69 -20.34
CA THR A 55 -11.65 -13.99 -20.73
C THR A 55 -10.74 -14.58 -19.65
N ASN A 56 -10.17 -13.76 -18.78
CA ASN A 56 -9.27 -14.17 -17.71
C ASN A 56 -9.94 -14.21 -16.33
N LEU A 57 -11.17 -13.70 -16.21
CA LEU A 57 -11.97 -13.83 -15.00
C LEU A 57 -12.63 -15.21 -14.94
N ASP A 58 -12.73 -15.80 -13.75
CA ASP A 58 -13.53 -17.00 -13.52
C ASP A 58 -15.03 -16.67 -13.47
N THR A 59 -15.86 -17.68 -13.59
CA THR A 59 -17.33 -17.54 -13.55
C THR A 59 -17.77 -16.90 -12.24
N GLY A 60 -18.50 -15.79 -12.35
CA GLY A 60 -19.03 -15.05 -11.19
C GLY A 60 -18.09 -13.98 -10.63
N VAL A 61 -16.84 -13.88 -11.09
CA VAL A 61 -15.95 -12.77 -10.71
C VAL A 61 -16.36 -11.52 -11.46
N SER A 62 -16.43 -10.40 -10.75
CA SER A 62 -16.85 -9.10 -11.29
C SER A 62 -15.91 -7.99 -10.82
N LEU A 63 -15.67 -7.02 -11.70
CA LEU A 63 -14.97 -5.77 -11.37
C LEU A 63 -15.94 -4.68 -10.88
N ALA A 64 -17.26 -4.95 -10.88
CA ALA A 64 -18.25 -3.99 -10.39
C ALA A 64 -18.00 -3.61 -8.92
N GLY A 65 -18.01 -2.31 -8.65
CA GLY A 65 -17.71 -1.79 -7.30
C GLY A 65 -16.24 -1.62 -7.00
N ILE A 66 -15.33 -2.01 -7.88
CA ILE A 66 -13.90 -1.73 -7.75
C ILE A 66 -13.65 -0.27 -8.14
N ARG A 67 -12.90 0.46 -7.31
CA ARG A 67 -12.46 1.83 -7.60
C ARG A 67 -11.65 1.83 -8.90
N ASN A 68 -11.98 2.75 -9.79
CA ASN A 68 -11.28 2.85 -11.06
C ASN A 68 -11.28 4.30 -11.53
N ALA A 69 -10.12 4.82 -11.84
CA ALA A 69 -9.91 6.16 -12.36
C ALA A 69 -9.86 6.18 -13.90
N SER A 70 -10.65 5.32 -14.56
CA SER A 70 -10.76 5.26 -16.02
C SER A 70 -11.26 6.58 -16.61
N VAL A 71 -11.12 6.73 -17.95
CA VAL A 71 -11.63 7.89 -18.72
C VAL A 71 -13.10 8.17 -18.40
N SER A 72 -13.92 7.11 -18.27
CA SER A 72 -15.35 7.24 -17.95
C SER A 72 -15.61 7.79 -16.55
N ALA A 73 -14.66 7.60 -15.63
CA ALA A 73 -14.75 8.14 -14.27
C ALA A 73 -14.22 9.57 -14.15
N LEU A 74 -13.23 9.96 -14.96
CA LEU A 74 -12.52 11.23 -14.85
C LEU A 74 -12.81 12.23 -15.99
N GLY A 75 -13.44 11.78 -17.07
CA GLY A 75 -13.69 12.60 -18.26
C GLY A 75 -12.49 12.69 -19.22
N THR A 76 -12.78 12.98 -20.50
CA THR A 76 -11.79 12.92 -21.60
C THR A 76 -11.06 14.23 -21.87
N SER A 77 -11.50 15.36 -21.30
CA SER A 77 -11.01 16.68 -21.71
C SER A 77 -10.36 17.48 -20.57
N GLY A 78 -10.01 16.83 -19.49
CA GLY A 78 -9.56 17.55 -18.29
C GLY A 78 -10.71 18.13 -17.46
N ALA A 79 -11.92 18.16 -18.00
CA ALA A 79 -13.09 18.52 -17.23
C ALA A 79 -13.59 17.30 -16.45
N PHE A 80 -13.70 17.47 -15.12
CA PHE A 80 -14.28 16.42 -14.28
C PHE A 80 -15.76 16.24 -14.57
N ILE A 81 -16.22 15.00 -14.53
CA ILE A 81 -17.65 14.75 -14.39
C ILE A 81 -18.11 15.38 -13.06
N SER A 82 -19.25 16.06 -13.08
CA SER A 82 -19.80 16.80 -11.94
C SER A 82 -20.36 15.91 -10.82
N SER A 83 -20.28 14.59 -10.99
CA SER A 83 -20.80 13.60 -10.04
C SER A 83 -19.78 12.54 -9.71
N VAL A 84 -19.91 11.92 -8.53
CA VAL A 84 -19.09 10.77 -8.14
C VAL A 84 -19.51 9.56 -8.98
N PRO A 85 -18.57 8.86 -9.63
CA PRO A 85 -18.89 7.73 -10.49
C PRO A 85 -19.45 6.54 -9.71
N ASN A 86 -20.46 5.90 -10.29
CA ASN A 86 -20.93 4.61 -9.79
C ASN A 86 -20.13 3.49 -10.48
N PHE A 87 -19.15 2.92 -9.77
CA PHE A 87 -18.27 1.88 -10.33
C PHE A 87 -19.01 0.62 -10.76
N THR A 88 -20.17 0.29 -10.16
CA THR A 88 -20.99 -0.84 -10.59
C THR A 88 -21.54 -0.59 -11.99
N THR A 89 -22.05 0.62 -12.24
CA THR A 89 -22.57 1.01 -13.56
C THR A 89 -21.44 1.13 -14.57
N LEU A 90 -20.31 1.75 -14.20
CA LEU A 90 -19.15 1.90 -15.07
C LEU A 90 -18.60 0.54 -15.53
N ALA A 91 -18.42 -0.42 -14.62
CA ALA A 91 -17.94 -1.75 -14.96
C ALA A 91 -18.86 -2.51 -15.92
N GLY A 92 -20.16 -2.21 -15.92
CA GLY A 92 -21.13 -2.80 -16.85
C GLY A 92 -21.25 -2.10 -18.20
N SER A 93 -20.80 -0.85 -18.33
CA SER A 93 -20.99 -0.01 -19.51
C SER A 93 -19.69 0.40 -20.23
N ASP A 94 -18.55 0.36 -19.54
CA ASP A 94 -17.25 0.71 -20.11
C ASP A 94 -16.49 -0.57 -20.51
N PRO A 95 -16.32 -0.85 -21.81
CA PRO A 95 -15.65 -2.06 -22.29
C PRO A 95 -14.15 -2.08 -21.93
N ASP A 96 -13.57 -0.93 -21.60
CA ASP A 96 -12.16 -0.76 -21.24
C ASP A 96 -11.95 -0.64 -19.72
N PHE A 97 -12.99 -0.83 -18.91
CA PHE A 97 -12.91 -0.71 -17.45
C PHE A 97 -11.79 -1.57 -16.84
N TYR A 98 -11.57 -2.78 -17.39
CA TYR A 98 -10.53 -3.69 -16.91
C TYR A 98 -9.09 -3.17 -17.11
N LYS A 99 -8.88 -2.23 -18.05
CA LYS A 99 -7.56 -1.66 -18.33
C LYS A 99 -7.06 -0.74 -17.22
N GLY A 100 -7.98 -0.21 -16.42
CA GLY A 100 -7.64 0.61 -15.26
C GLY A 100 -7.41 -0.20 -13.97
N MET A 101 -7.18 -1.51 -14.06
CA MET A 101 -6.68 -2.32 -12.95
C MET A 101 -5.16 -2.27 -12.96
N GLU A 102 -4.55 -1.83 -11.86
CA GLU A 102 -3.11 -1.55 -11.74
C GLU A 102 -2.48 -2.45 -10.67
N PRO A 103 -1.94 -3.62 -11.11
CA PRO A 103 -1.26 -4.56 -10.21
C PRO A 103 0.12 -4.06 -9.79
N GLU A 104 0.42 -4.08 -8.49
CA GLU A 104 1.69 -3.64 -7.91
C GLU A 104 2.55 -4.82 -7.42
N TYR A 105 2.15 -5.40 -6.31
CA TYR A 105 2.89 -6.49 -5.68
C TYR A 105 2.07 -7.76 -5.61
N ALA A 106 2.78 -8.88 -5.42
CA ALA A 106 2.15 -10.18 -5.31
C ALA A 106 2.75 -11.07 -4.22
N ALA A 107 1.88 -11.84 -3.59
CA ALA A 107 2.25 -12.92 -2.67
C ALA A 107 1.69 -14.25 -3.16
N VAL A 108 2.51 -15.31 -3.11
CA VAL A 108 2.10 -16.66 -3.48
C VAL A 108 1.80 -17.48 -2.23
N LEU A 109 0.65 -18.14 -2.21
CA LEU A 109 0.25 -19.04 -1.13
C LEU A 109 -0.42 -20.29 -1.73
N GLY A 110 0.28 -21.43 -1.67
CA GLY A 110 -0.15 -22.65 -2.36
C GLY A 110 -0.18 -22.45 -3.88
N ASN A 111 -1.34 -22.69 -4.48
CA ASN A 111 -1.58 -22.48 -5.91
C ASN A 111 -2.25 -21.12 -6.21
N LYS A 112 -2.41 -20.27 -5.21
CA LYS A 112 -3.01 -18.94 -5.37
C LYS A 112 -1.94 -17.84 -5.35
N VAL A 113 -2.17 -16.83 -6.14
CA VAL A 113 -1.39 -15.60 -6.18
C VAL A 113 -2.32 -14.46 -5.79
N HIS A 114 -1.96 -13.74 -4.74
CA HIS A 114 -2.68 -12.56 -4.28
C HIS A 114 -1.92 -11.32 -4.74
N VAL A 115 -2.60 -10.42 -5.42
CA VAL A 115 -2.00 -9.26 -6.08
C VAL A 115 -2.68 -7.99 -5.56
N THR A 116 -1.91 -7.03 -5.11
CA THR A 116 -2.42 -5.70 -4.76
C THR A 116 -2.74 -4.93 -6.03
N LEU A 117 -3.85 -4.20 -6.00
CA LEU A 117 -4.27 -3.23 -6.99
C LEU A 117 -4.40 -1.91 -6.25
N GLN A 118 -3.30 -1.17 -6.15
CA GLN A 118 -3.15 -0.05 -5.22
C GLN A 118 -4.19 1.03 -5.50
N GLU A 119 -4.19 1.64 -6.68
CA GLU A 119 -5.10 2.72 -7.06
C GLU A 119 -6.56 2.27 -7.12
N ASN A 120 -6.78 0.96 -7.26
CA ASN A 120 -8.11 0.37 -7.25
C ASN A 120 -8.62 0.04 -5.84
N ASN A 121 -7.78 0.20 -4.82
CA ASN A 121 -8.11 -0.17 -3.43
C ASN A 121 -8.63 -1.61 -3.34
N ALA A 122 -7.92 -2.56 -3.94
CA ALA A 122 -8.37 -3.94 -4.06
C ALA A 122 -7.23 -4.95 -3.93
N ILE A 123 -7.58 -6.20 -3.62
CA ILE A 123 -6.69 -7.36 -3.75
C ILE A 123 -7.34 -8.36 -4.69
N ALA A 124 -6.63 -8.74 -5.74
CA ALA A 124 -7.04 -9.77 -6.68
C ALA A 124 -6.40 -11.12 -6.34
N THR A 125 -7.10 -12.21 -6.60
CA THR A 125 -6.61 -13.58 -6.41
C THR A 125 -6.63 -14.34 -7.72
N PHE A 126 -5.46 -14.82 -8.14
CA PHE A 126 -5.28 -15.64 -9.34
C PHE A 126 -4.97 -17.09 -8.95
N ASP A 127 -5.62 -18.05 -9.61
CA ASP A 127 -5.37 -19.47 -9.40
C ASP A 127 -4.46 -20.02 -10.51
N LEU A 128 -3.27 -20.49 -10.13
CA LEU A 128 -2.27 -21.04 -11.04
C LEU A 128 -2.69 -22.38 -11.68
N THR A 129 -3.72 -23.06 -11.14
CA THR A 129 -4.21 -24.32 -11.69
C THR A 129 -5.17 -24.09 -12.84
N THR A 130 -6.05 -23.09 -12.70
CA THR A 130 -7.05 -22.75 -13.70
C THR A 130 -6.61 -21.64 -14.64
N ASN A 131 -5.54 -20.91 -14.30
CA ASN A 131 -5.08 -19.70 -14.98
C ASN A 131 -6.18 -18.65 -15.09
N LYS A 132 -6.89 -18.41 -13.97
CA LYS A 132 -8.01 -17.45 -13.87
C LYS A 132 -7.91 -16.60 -12.62
N TRP A 133 -8.39 -15.37 -12.73
CA TRP A 133 -8.71 -14.54 -11.58
C TRP A 133 -9.97 -15.10 -10.90
N THR A 134 -9.84 -15.55 -9.67
CA THR A 134 -10.93 -16.18 -8.91
C THR A 134 -11.61 -15.23 -7.93
N ALA A 135 -11.00 -14.08 -7.64
CA ALA A 135 -11.59 -13.01 -6.85
C ALA A 135 -10.92 -11.67 -7.17
N VAL A 136 -11.70 -10.58 -7.04
CA VAL A 136 -11.20 -9.21 -6.91
C VAL A 136 -11.98 -8.55 -5.78
N ASN A 137 -11.31 -8.32 -4.66
CA ASN A 137 -11.94 -7.87 -3.42
C ASN A 137 -11.69 -6.38 -3.21
N ASN A 138 -12.75 -5.57 -3.22
CA ASN A 138 -12.70 -4.18 -2.77
C ASN A 138 -12.42 -4.16 -1.25
N LEU A 139 -11.44 -3.37 -0.82
CA LEU A 139 -10.99 -3.33 0.57
C LEU A 139 -11.83 -2.40 1.45
N GLY A 140 -12.72 -1.61 0.84
CA GLY A 140 -13.55 -0.65 1.55
C GLY A 140 -12.73 0.49 2.18
N THR A 141 -13.22 1.01 3.29
CA THR A 141 -12.56 2.07 4.06
C THR A 141 -12.25 1.65 5.48
N ILE A 142 -11.23 2.29 6.07
CA ILE A 142 -10.86 2.13 7.47
C ILE A 142 -10.92 3.52 8.13
N THR A 143 -11.61 3.63 9.27
CA THR A 143 -11.63 4.86 10.05
C THR A 143 -10.37 4.92 10.92
N GLN A 144 -9.68 6.05 10.87
CA GLN A 144 -8.46 6.28 11.64
C GLN A 144 -8.46 7.66 12.28
N THR A 145 -7.65 7.81 13.32
CA THR A 145 -7.31 9.11 13.91
C THR A 145 -5.87 9.42 13.54
N ILE A 146 -5.64 10.53 12.88
CA ILE A 146 -4.36 10.95 12.31
C ILE A 146 -4.06 12.41 12.65
N ASP A 147 -2.85 12.83 12.40
CA ASP A 147 -2.50 14.21 12.17
C ASP A 147 -2.75 14.54 10.70
N ALA A 148 -3.68 15.45 10.42
CA ALA A 148 -4.16 15.70 9.06
C ALA A 148 -3.70 17.03 8.46
N SER A 149 -2.88 17.80 9.18
CA SER A 149 -2.48 19.14 8.74
C SER A 149 -1.05 19.47 9.07
N ASP A 150 -0.33 20.01 8.10
CA ASP A 150 0.97 20.68 8.27
C ASP A 150 0.84 22.17 8.67
N GLN A 151 -0.39 22.66 8.95
CA GLN A 151 -0.70 24.06 9.26
C GLN A 151 -1.51 24.26 10.56
N ASP A 152 -1.54 23.28 11.42
CA ASP A 152 -2.24 23.33 12.71
C ASP A 152 -1.34 23.78 13.88
N GLY A 153 -0.08 24.05 13.63
CA GLY A 153 0.88 24.61 14.61
C GLY A 153 2.19 23.84 14.72
N PRO A 154 2.99 24.12 15.75
CA PRO A 154 4.31 23.51 15.90
C PRO A 154 4.26 22.18 16.71
N SER A 155 3.11 21.58 16.90
CA SER A 155 2.89 20.41 17.74
C SER A 155 2.23 19.31 16.95
N ILE A 156 2.63 18.06 17.20
CA ILE A 156 1.95 16.88 16.65
C ILE A 156 0.52 16.85 17.16
N ALA A 157 -0.47 16.76 16.26
CA ALA A 157 -1.89 16.84 16.58
C ALA A 157 -2.69 15.64 16.02
N ILE A 158 -2.42 14.44 16.50
CA ILE A 158 -3.14 13.21 16.10
C ILE A 158 -4.54 13.23 16.71
N ASN A 159 -5.46 14.00 16.13
CA ASN A 159 -6.80 14.23 16.67
C ASN A 159 -7.90 14.27 15.59
N ASP A 160 -7.57 14.24 14.32
CA ASP A 160 -8.52 14.23 13.22
C ASP A 160 -8.97 12.81 12.89
N THR A 161 -10.28 12.58 12.91
CA THR A 161 -10.86 11.29 12.55
C THR A 161 -11.38 11.32 11.13
N VAL A 162 -10.85 10.44 10.28
CA VAL A 162 -11.17 10.36 8.86
C VAL A 162 -11.26 8.91 8.39
N LYS A 163 -12.05 8.63 7.36
CA LYS A 163 -12.01 7.37 6.64
C LYS A 163 -10.89 7.40 5.60
N GLY A 164 -10.15 6.30 5.49
CA GLY A 164 -9.13 6.11 4.46
C GLY A 164 -9.39 4.86 3.62
N LEU A 165 -9.00 4.91 2.37
CA LEU A 165 -8.86 3.74 1.50
C LEU A 165 -7.53 3.08 1.85
N PRO A 166 -7.45 1.77 2.17
CA PRO A 166 -6.17 1.10 2.35
C PRO A 166 -5.18 1.34 1.22
N MET A 167 -5.56 1.08 -0.01
CA MET A 167 -4.73 1.25 -1.20
C MET A 167 -3.33 0.68 -0.98
N PRO A 168 -3.23 -0.66 -0.79
CA PRO A 168 -2.00 -1.28 -0.37
C PRO A 168 -0.99 -1.38 -1.51
N ASP A 169 0.26 -1.06 -1.20
CA ASP A 169 1.40 -1.32 -2.06
C ASP A 169 1.87 -2.77 -1.87
N THR A 170 2.73 -3.05 -0.92
CA THR A 170 3.31 -4.39 -0.72
C THR A 170 2.37 -5.36 0.00
N VAL A 171 2.38 -6.62 -0.45
CA VAL A 171 1.66 -7.75 0.18
C VAL A 171 2.61 -8.91 0.50
N LYS A 172 2.40 -9.56 1.65
CA LYS A 172 3.00 -10.85 2.02
C LYS A 172 1.91 -11.80 2.49
N ALA A 173 2.19 -13.12 2.43
CA ALA A 173 1.24 -14.15 2.81
C ALA A 173 1.85 -15.13 3.83
N PHE A 174 1.05 -15.58 4.78
CA PHE A 174 1.44 -16.59 5.77
C PHE A 174 0.25 -17.42 6.22
N THR A 175 0.53 -18.53 6.90
CA THR A 175 -0.49 -19.38 7.50
C THR A 175 -0.30 -19.42 9.02
N SER A 176 -1.37 -19.22 9.78
CA SER A 176 -1.38 -19.36 11.23
C SER A 176 -2.64 -20.13 11.66
N GLY A 177 -2.48 -21.12 12.54
CA GLY A 177 -3.61 -21.93 13.02
C GLY A 177 -4.42 -22.64 11.93
N GLY A 178 -3.81 -22.92 10.77
CA GLY A 178 -4.48 -23.54 9.61
C GLY A 178 -5.32 -22.57 8.76
N THR A 179 -5.31 -21.28 9.06
CA THR A 179 -5.94 -20.21 8.26
C THR A 179 -4.89 -19.44 7.49
N ASN A 180 -5.21 -19.08 6.27
CA ASN A 180 -4.36 -18.31 5.37
C ASN A 180 -4.61 -16.81 5.55
N TYR A 181 -3.54 -16.04 5.65
CA TYR A 181 -3.59 -14.59 5.86
C TYR A 181 -2.72 -13.85 4.85
N LEU A 182 -3.12 -12.64 4.53
CA LEU A 182 -2.31 -11.65 3.84
C LEU A 182 -1.98 -10.52 4.82
N VAL A 183 -0.79 -9.97 4.69
CA VAL A 183 -0.39 -8.72 5.35
C VAL A 183 -0.10 -7.71 4.27
N THR A 184 -0.67 -6.52 4.39
CA THR A 184 -0.42 -5.39 3.50
C THR A 184 0.09 -4.20 4.28
N VAL A 185 0.84 -3.33 3.62
CA VAL A 185 1.13 -1.97 4.06
C VAL A 185 0.42 -1.01 3.13
N ASN A 186 -0.21 0.00 3.71
CA ASN A 186 -1.21 0.83 3.06
C ASN A 186 -0.65 2.25 2.86
N GLU A 187 0.16 2.39 1.86
CA GLU A 187 0.78 3.65 1.47
C GLU A 187 -0.26 4.62 0.93
N GLY A 188 -1.02 4.17 -0.08
CA GLY A 188 -2.06 4.95 -0.71
C GLY A 188 -1.55 5.89 -1.78
N ASP A 189 -1.23 5.39 -2.96
CA ASP A 189 -0.85 6.27 -4.05
C ASP A 189 -2.04 6.75 -4.88
N ALA A 190 -1.86 7.93 -5.50
CA ALA A 190 -2.77 8.48 -6.49
C ALA A 190 -2.30 8.07 -7.88
N ARG A 191 -3.21 8.13 -8.84
CA ARG A 191 -2.80 7.95 -10.24
C ARG A 191 -1.77 8.98 -10.66
N VAL A 192 -0.96 8.62 -11.63
CA VAL A 192 0.20 9.39 -12.14
C VAL A 192 -0.08 10.87 -12.42
N ASP A 193 -1.31 11.25 -12.67
CA ASP A 193 -1.72 12.65 -12.95
C ASP A 193 -2.51 13.31 -11.79
N ASP A 194 -2.55 12.67 -10.62
CA ASP A 194 -3.21 13.15 -9.38
C ASP A 194 -4.70 13.54 -9.57
N ARG A 195 -5.35 13.07 -10.64
CA ARG A 195 -6.72 13.48 -10.95
C ARG A 195 -7.78 12.94 -10.04
N ASP A 196 -7.50 11.84 -9.40
CA ASP A 196 -8.42 11.15 -8.51
C ASP A 196 -8.34 11.63 -7.07
N ILE A 197 -7.49 12.64 -6.80
CA ILE A 197 -7.35 13.29 -5.50
C ILE A 197 -7.51 14.81 -5.59
N SER A 198 -7.71 15.44 -4.45
CA SER A 198 -7.70 16.90 -4.27
C SER A 198 -7.50 17.24 -2.80
N ARG A 199 -7.03 18.44 -2.52
CA ARG A 199 -7.07 18.99 -1.17
C ARG A 199 -8.51 19.15 -0.70
N PHE A 200 -8.84 18.70 0.52
CA PHE A 200 -10.21 18.73 1.03
C PHE A 200 -10.77 20.15 1.12
N GLY A 201 -9.94 21.13 1.46
CA GLY A 201 -10.30 22.55 1.51
C GLY A 201 -10.36 23.26 0.17
N ASP A 202 -10.05 22.59 -0.95
CA ASP A 202 -9.98 23.24 -2.26
C ASP A 202 -11.35 23.78 -2.71
N THR A 203 -11.38 25.08 -2.98
CA THR A 203 -12.57 25.81 -3.45
C THR A 203 -12.33 26.51 -4.79
N SER A 204 -11.15 26.37 -5.37
CA SER A 204 -10.71 27.15 -6.54
C SER A 204 -10.99 26.43 -7.86
N GLY A 205 -11.46 27.19 -8.86
CA GLY A 205 -11.66 26.71 -10.22
C GLY A 205 -12.92 25.90 -10.46
N ASN A 206 -13.20 25.62 -11.73
CA ASN A 206 -14.37 24.84 -12.17
C ASN A 206 -14.22 23.34 -11.86
N ASP A 207 -12.99 22.90 -11.66
CA ASP A 207 -12.62 21.51 -11.35
C ASP A 207 -12.33 21.30 -9.87
N SER A 208 -12.65 22.26 -8.99
CA SER A 208 -12.44 22.12 -7.56
C SER A 208 -13.26 20.97 -6.98
N LEU A 209 -12.73 20.34 -5.93
CA LEU A 209 -13.46 19.33 -5.16
C LEU A 209 -14.84 19.86 -4.73
N ASN A 210 -14.94 21.17 -4.43
CA ASN A 210 -16.16 21.81 -3.99
C ASN A 210 -17.36 21.61 -4.91
N THR A 211 -17.14 21.44 -6.22
CA THR A 211 -18.23 21.18 -7.18
C THR A 211 -18.83 19.78 -7.04
N ARG A 212 -18.14 18.88 -6.37
CA ARG A 212 -18.52 17.49 -6.15
C ARG A 212 -19.07 17.20 -4.76
N LEU A 213 -18.88 18.10 -3.80
CA LEU A 213 -19.33 17.91 -2.43
C LEU A 213 -20.84 18.09 -2.29
N SER A 214 -21.44 17.37 -1.34
CA SER A 214 -22.78 17.72 -0.82
C SER A 214 -22.75 19.07 -0.14
N THR A 215 -23.90 19.73 -0.01
CA THR A 215 -23.99 21.07 0.61
C THR A 215 -23.49 21.06 2.06
N SER A 216 -23.75 19.98 2.79
CA SER A 216 -23.31 19.83 4.18
C SER A 216 -21.80 19.72 4.28
N LEU A 217 -21.18 18.89 3.45
CA LEU A 217 -19.73 18.70 3.46
C LEU A 217 -18.98 19.93 2.94
N ALA A 218 -19.55 20.63 1.97
CA ALA A 218 -19.00 21.89 1.46
C ALA A 218 -18.92 23.00 2.53
N ALA A 219 -19.81 22.97 3.52
CA ALA A 219 -19.85 23.90 4.64
C ALA A 219 -19.17 23.40 5.92
N ASP A 220 -18.54 22.23 5.89
CA ASP A 220 -17.93 21.61 7.07
C ASP A 220 -16.70 22.41 7.55
N PRO A 221 -16.62 22.80 8.84
CA PRO A 221 -15.50 23.56 9.38
C PRO A 221 -14.16 22.76 9.36
N SER A 222 -14.20 21.44 9.28
CA SER A 222 -13.00 20.62 9.15
C SER A 222 -12.23 20.86 7.83
N ARG A 223 -12.83 21.55 6.87
CA ARG A 223 -12.20 22.00 5.62
C ARG A 223 -11.25 23.20 5.80
N ALA A 224 -11.11 23.72 7.02
CA ALA A 224 -10.06 24.70 7.32
C ALA A 224 -8.67 24.06 7.20
N ASN A 225 -7.69 24.82 6.66
CA ASN A 225 -6.32 24.31 6.49
C ASN A 225 -5.67 23.83 7.80
N SER A 226 -6.03 24.44 8.92
CA SER A 226 -5.56 24.05 10.25
C SER A 226 -6.30 22.85 10.86
N VAL A 227 -7.12 22.14 10.08
CA VAL A 227 -7.80 20.91 10.47
C VAL A 227 -7.50 19.87 9.39
N MET A 228 -8.42 19.60 8.48
CA MET A 228 -8.22 18.64 7.39
C MET A 228 -8.20 19.30 5.99
N GLY A 229 -8.28 20.62 5.89
CA GLY A 229 -8.42 21.30 4.59
C GLY A 229 -7.25 21.07 3.64
N ARG A 230 -6.07 20.76 4.20
CA ARG A 230 -4.89 20.44 3.41
C ARG A 230 -4.78 18.95 3.05
N LEU A 231 -5.52 18.07 3.74
CA LEU A 231 -5.47 16.62 3.52
C LEU A 231 -5.87 16.26 2.08
N ASN A 232 -5.08 15.41 1.44
CA ASN A 232 -5.44 14.82 0.16
C ASN A 232 -6.57 13.81 0.34
N VAL A 233 -7.67 14.03 -0.38
CA VAL A 233 -8.86 13.18 -0.34
C VAL A 233 -9.25 12.70 -1.72
N SER A 234 -9.90 11.54 -1.77
CA SER A 234 -10.40 10.97 -3.01
C SER A 234 -11.49 11.85 -3.63
N ARG A 235 -11.43 12.00 -4.93
CA ARG A 235 -12.48 12.62 -5.75
C ARG A 235 -13.50 11.61 -6.26
N LEU A 236 -13.28 10.33 -6.01
CA LEU A 236 -14.05 9.21 -6.56
C LEU A 236 -14.85 8.46 -5.50
N ASN A 237 -14.63 8.76 -4.21
CA ASN A 237 -15.24 8.05 -3.09
C ASN A 237 -15.94 9.03 -2.14
N GLY A 238 -16.77 8.49 -1.23
CA GLY A 238 -17.44 9.27 -0.20
C GLY A 238 -18.90 9.66 -0.52
N ASP A 239 -19.44 9.23 -1.65
CA ASP A 239 -20.88 9.30 -1.93
C ASP A 239 -21.57 8.15 -1.17
N THR A 240 -22.22 8.49 -0.05
CA THR A 240 -22.81 7.49 0.85
C THR A 240 -24.28 7.19 0.55
N ASN A 241 -24.93 8.04 -0.25
CA ASN A 241 -26.34 7.96 -0.56
C ASN A 241 -26.62 7.69 -2.06
N ASN A 242 -25.57 7.61 -2.90
CA ASN A 242 -25.60 7.41 -4.35
C ASN A 242 -26.33 8.53 -5.11
N ASP A 243 -26.21 9.77 -4.66
CA ASP A 243 -26.77 10.95 -5.35
C ASP A 243 -25.77 11.64 -6.31
N GLY A 244 -24.54 11.12 -6.38
CA GLY A 244 -23.46 11.65 -7.20
C GLY A 244 -22.68 12.78 -6.54
N LYS A 245 -22.85 13.01 -5.23
CA LYS A 245 -22.09 13.96 -4.43
C LYS A 245 -21.30 13.25 -3.34
N ILE A 246 -20.18 13.84 -2.97
CA ILE A 246 -19.36 13.37 -1.85
C ILE A 246 -19.99 13.89 -0.56
N ASP A 247 -20.37 12.98 0.34
CA ASP A 247 -20.98 13.28 1.64
C ASP A 247 -19.98 13.22 2.79
N GLU A 248 -18.86 12.50 2.60
CA GLU A 248 -17.79 12.38 3.58
C GLU A 248 -16.41 12.43 2.91
N ALA A 249 -15.42 13.00 3.60
CA ALA A 249 -14.05 12.99 3.16
C ALA A 249 -13.47 11.56 3.29
N VAL A 250 -12.78 11.09 2.25
CA VAL A 250 -12.08 9.80 2.24
C VAL A 250 -10.66 10.02 1.77
N MET A 251 -9.68 9.84 2.66
CA MET A 251 -8.26 9.97 2.29
C MET A 251 -7.78 8.75 1.50
N ILE A 252 -6.69 8.90 0.78
CA ILE A 252 -5.96 7.81 0.15
C ILE A 252 -4.86 7.30 1.10
N GLY A 253 -4.66 5.99 1.15
CA GLY A 253 -3.82 5.35 2.14
C GLY A 253 -4.41 5.42 3.56
N THR A 254 -4.13 4.44 4.37
CA THR A 254 -4.55 4.42 5.78
C THR A 254 -3.36 4.53 6.73
N ARG A 255 -2.16 4.82 6.22
CA ARG A 255 -0.95 4.98 7.03
C ARG A 255 -0.77 3.82 8.01
N SER A 256 -1.08 2.59 7.56
CA SER A 256 -1.22 1.43 8.45
C SER A 256 -0.76 0.13 7.80
N MET A 257 -0.66 -0.90 8.62
CA MET A 257 -0.54 -2.30 8.19
C MET A 257 -1.86 -3.01 8.47
N THR A 258 -2.36 -3.77 7.48
CA THR A 258 -3.60 -4.54 7.62
C THR A 258 -3.35 -6.03 7.46
N ILE A 259 -4.08 -6.85 8.23
CA ILE A 259 -4.12 -8.30 8.06
C ILE A 259 -5.50 -8.68 7.50
N TRP A 260 -5.49 -9.48 6.44
CA TRP A 260 -6.67 -9.98 5.75
C TRP A 260 -6.72 -11.50 5.81
N ASN A 261 -7.92 -12.07 5.87
CA ASN A 261 -8.11 -13.48 5.58
C ASN A 261 -7.97 -13.71 4.07
N ALA A 262 -6.99 -14.51 3.65
CA ALA A 262 -6.67 -14.70 2.24
C ALA A 262 -7.76 -15.43 1.44
N ASP A 263 -8.57 -16.25 2.11
CA ASP A 263 -9.61 -17.04 1.44
C ASP A 263 -10.93 -16.28 1.27
N THR A 264 -11.22 -15.34 2.18
CA THR A 264 -12.49 -14.58 2.18
C THR A 264 -12.34 -13.12 1.76
N GLY A 265 -11.12 -12.57 1.77
CA GLY A 265 -10.85 -11.14 1.58
C GLY A 265 -11.26 -10.26 2.78
N ALA A 266 -11.75 -10.85 3.87
CA ALA A 266 -12.20 -10.10 5.03
C ALA A 266 -11.02 -9.52 5.82
N ARG A 267 -11.13 -8.26 6.25
CA ARG A 267 -10.18 -7.64 7.17
C ARG A 267 -10.25 -8.33 8.53
N VAL A 268 -9.09 -8.72 9.05
CA VAL A 268 -8.93 -9.35 10.36
C VAL A 268 -8.48 -8.32 11.39
N TRP A 269 -7.50 -7.49 11.03
CA TRP A 269 -6.92 -6.50 11.93
C TRP A 269 -6.30 -5.34 11.11
N ASP A 270 -6.19 -4.18 11.75
CA ASP A 270 -5.49 -3.01 11.21
C ASP A 270 -4.77 -2.25 12.31
N SER A 271 -3.53 -1.82 12.05
CA SER A 271 -2.69 -1.14 13.05
C SER A 271 -3.22 0.23 13.46
N GLY A 272 -3.96 0.92 12.59
CA GLY A 272 -4.50 2.24 12.85
C GLY A 272 -5.67 2.28 13.85
N GLN A 273 -6.21 1.12 14.24
CA GLN A 273 -7.38 1.03 15.13
C GLN A 273 -7.06 1.18 16.62
N SER A 274 -5.79 1.12 17.02
CA SER A 274 -5.37 1.24 18.42
C SER A 274 -4.16 2.13 18.55
N GLY A 275 -4.16 3.07 19.49
CA GLY A 275 -3.02 3.96 19.74
C GLY A 275 -1.71 3.22 20.06
N SER A 276 -1.77 2.01 20.62
CA SER A 276 -0.58 1.20 20.89
C SER A 276 0.04 0.55 19.65
N THR A 277 -0.69 0.50 18.53
CA THR A 277 -0.25 -0.08 17.26
C THR A 277 -0.31 0.91 16.11
N ASN A 278 -0.92 2.08 16.28
CA ASN A 278 -0.99 3.14 15.28
C ASN A 278 0.40 3.71 14.99
N PHE A 279 0.78 3.78 13.73
CA PHE A 279 2.11 4.20 13.30
C PHE A 279 2.43 5.62 13.72
N GLU A 280 1.55 6.59 13.48
CA GLU A 280 1.79 7.98 13.88
C GLU A 280 1.90 8.13 15.40
N THR A 281 1.05 7.45 16.17
CA THR A 281 1.15 7.47 17.64
C THR A 281 2.47 6.89 18.15
N ILE A 282 2.95 5.81 17.53
CA ILE A 282 4.26 5.22 17.87
C ILE A 282 5.38 6.19 17.51
N LEU A 283 5.35 6.76 16.31
CA LEU A 283 6.37 7.69 15.82
C LEU A 283 6.40 9.00 16.62
N ALA A 284 5.22 9.53 16.98
CA ALA A 284 5.11 10.69 17.86
C ALA A 284 5.77 10.46 19.23
N ASN A 285 5.73 9.23 19.74
CA ASN A 285 6.34 8.87 21.03
C ASN A 285 7.83 8.54 20.93
N LEU A 286 8.26 7.87 19.87
CA LEU A 286 9.62 7.34 19.76
C LEU A 286 10.55 8.24 18.95
N ASP A 287 10.03 8.97 17.97
CA ASP A 287 10.81 9.80 17.06
C ASP A 287 10.10 11.13 16.68
N PRO A 288 9.66 11.92 17.70
CA PRO A 288 8.86 13.13 17.45
C PRO A 288 9.58 14.19 16.62
N THR A 289 10.91 14.18 16.62
CA THR A 289 11.74 15.15 15.87
C THR A 289 11.74 14.87 14.36
N ARG A 290 11.21 13.72 13.94
CA ARG A 290 11.10 13.31 12.53
C ARG A 290 9.67 12.97 12.14
N PHE A 291 8.71 13.38 12.98
CA PHE A 291 7.30 13.07 12.75
C PHE A 291 6.83 13.57 11.39
N ASN A 292 6.22 12.69 10.59
CA ASN A 292 5.67 12.93 9.26
C ASN A 292 6.53 13.87 8.38
N MET A 293 7.86 13.73 8.47
CA MET A 293 8.75 14.51 7.62
C MET A 293 8.90 13.89 6.25
N ASN A 294 9.41 14.66 5.29
CA ASN A 294 9.65 14.17 3.95
C ASN A 294 11.11 13.75 3.76
N ASN A 295 11.32 12.48 3.38
CA ASN A 295 12.61 11.90 2.98
C ASN A 295 13.73 12.14 4.01
N GLY A 296 13.44 11.92 5.28
CA GLY A 296 14.43 12.07 6.34
C GLY A 296 14.96 13.49 6.55
N ASN A 297 14.35 14.53 5.96
CA ASN A 297 14.80 15.91 6.10
C ASN A 297 14.10 16.64 7.25
N PRO A 298 14.81 16.95 8.38
CA PRO A 298 14.20 17.63 9.52
C PRO A 298 13.62 19.01 9.22
N ALA A 299 14.08 19.69 8.15
CA ALA A 299 13.50 20.97 7.72
C ALA A 299 12.10 20.81 7.10
N LEU A 300 11.72 19.58 6.79
CA LEU A 300 10.41 19.20 6.26
C LEU A 300 9.60 18.40 7.31
N TRP A 301 9.81 18.70 8.60
CA TRP A 301 9.06 18.13 9.71
C TRP A 301 7.57 18.42 9.51
N ASP A 302 6.73 17.42 9.73
CA ASP A 302 5.27 17.48 9.63
C ASP A 302 4.68 17.72 8.23
N THR A 303 5.52 17.93 7.21
CA THR A 303 5.04 18.27 5.86
C THR A 303 4.33 17.14 5.13
N ARG A 304 4.29 15.92 5.70
CA ARG A 304 3.53 14.79 5.17
C ARG A 304 2.20 14.54 5.88
N SER A 305 1.89 15.27 6.95
CA SER A 305 0.62 15.13 7.69
C SER A 305 -0.58 15.47 6.81
N ASP A 306 -0.46 16.41 5.90
CA ASP A 306 -1.49 16.79 4.94
C ASP A 306 -1.58 15.88 3.69
N ASP A 307 -0.79 14.81 3.66
CA ASP A 307 -0.73 13.87 2.54
C ASP A 307 -0.83 12.42 3.04
N LYS A 308 0.15 11.57 2.77
CA LYS A 308 0.14 10.14 3.11
C LYS A 308 0.84 9.81 4.44
N GLY A 309 1.27 10.83 5.21
CA GLY A 309 1.94 10.66 6.52
C GLY A 309 3.30 9.98 6.41
N PRO A 310 3.57 8.93 7.20
CA PRO A 310 4.88 8.25 7.23
C PRO A 310 5.15 7.39 5.99
N GLU A 311 4.16 7.08 5.19
CA GLU A 311 4.17 6.21 4.00
C GLU A 311 4.76 4.82 4.29
N PRO A 312 3.94 3.90 4.82
CA PRO A 312 4.35 2.51 4.99
C PRO A 312 4.32 1.80 3.63
N GLU A 313 5.47 1.50 3.06
CA GLU A 313 5.62 0.97 1.70
C GLU A 313 6.30 -0.41 1.69
N ALA A 314 7.51 -0.51 2.23
CA ALA A 314 8.24 -1.76 2.26
C ALA A 314 7.70 -2.74 3.30
N LEU A 315 7.54 -4.01 2.93
CA LEU A 315 7.08 -5.07 3.83
C LEU A 315 7.82 -6.38 3.59
N THR A 316 8.26 -7.01 4.67
CA THR A 316 8.57 -8.45 4.67
C THR A 316 8.14 -9.10 5.97
N ILE A 317 7.98 -10.43 5.96
CA ILE A 317 7.66 -11.22 7.14
C ILE A 317 8.70 -12.30 7.37
N GLY A 318 8.90 -12.69 8.61
CA GLY A 318 9.90 -13.70 8.95
C GLY A 318 9.54 -14.49 10.20
N GLN A 319 9.87 -15.79 10.16
CA GLN A 319 9.69 -16.68 11.31
C GLN A 319 10.92 -16.60 12.22
N PHE A 320 10.71 -16.20 13.48
CA PHE A 320 11.72 -16.16 14.54
C PHE A 320 11.33 -17.08 15.69
N GLY A 321 11.90 -18.27 15.74
CA GLY A 321 11.48 -19.29 16.70
C GLY A 321 10.01 -19.67 16.46
N SER A 322 9.16 -19.45 17.46
CA SER A 322 7.73 -19.64 17.36
C SER A 322 6.97 -18.42 16.85
N ASN A 323 7.62 -17.26 16.77
CA ASN A 323 6.95 -16.00 16.45
C ASN A 323 7.07 -15.67 14.97
N MET A 324 5.97 -15.18 14.39
CA MET A 324 5.95 -14.57 13.05
C MET A 324 6.05 -13.06 13.21
N LEU A 325 7.08 -12.45 12.61
CA LEU A 325 7.29 -11.00 12.65
C LEU A 325 7.01 -10.37 11.30
N ALA A 326 6.40 -9.19 11.30
CA ALA A 326 6.30 -8.29 10.16
C ALA A 326 7.28 -7.12 10.34
N PHE A 327 8.01 -6.81 9.27
CA PHE A 327 8.92 -5.67 9.18
C PHE A 327 8.33 -4.69 8.17
N VAL A 328 8.09 -3.47 8.60
CA VAL A 328 7.42 -2.42 7.82
C VAL A 328 8.37 -1.24 7.66
N GLY A 329 8.68 -0.86 6.43
CA GLY A 329 9.48 0.33 6.12
C GLY A 329 8.59 1.55 5.95
N MET A 330 8.96 2.64 6.62
CA MET A 330 8.34 3.96 6.49
C MET A 330 9.16 4.80 5.51
N GLU A 331 8.70 4.91 4.29
CA GLU A 331 9.47 5.55 3.22
C GLU A 331 9.79 7.01 3.56
N ARG A 332 8.79 7.85 3.79
CA ARG A 332 8.99 9.31 3.94
C ARG A 332 9.51 9.70 5.32
N GLN A 333 8.98 9.11 6.38
CA GLN A 333 9.50 9.37 7.73
C GLN A 333 10.86 8.72 7.95
N ASN A 334 11.18 7.69 7.18
CA ASN A 334 12.32 6.83 7.34
C ASN A 334 12.24 5.94 8.62
N GLY A 335 12.73 4.72 8.49
CA GLY A 335 12.81 3.76 9.58
C GLY A 335 12.01 2.49 9.33
N LEU A 336 12.22 1.53 10.22
CA LEU A 336 11.64 0.20 10.14
C LEU A 336 10.85 -0.07 11.42
N MET A 337 9.57 -0.42 11.31
CA MET A 337 8.77 -0.93 12.41
C MET A 337 8.72 -2.45 12.39
N VAL A 338 8.69 -3.04 13.58
CA VAL A 338 8.59 -4.49 13.77
C VAL A 338 7.33 -4.80 14.57
N TYR A 339 6.51 -5.71 14.05
CA TYR A 339 5.31 -6.21 14.72
C TYR A 339 5.37 -7.73 14.89
N ASP A 340 4.96 -8.23 16.03
CA ASP A 340 4.64 -9.64 16.22
C ASP A 340 3.22 -9.89 15.72
N ILE A 341 3.10 -10.71 14.66
CA ILE A 341 1.86 -11.09 14.00
C ILE A 341 1.55 -12.59 14.20
N THR A 342 2.13 -13.21 15.21
CA THR A 342 1.92 -14.63 15.52
C THR A 342 0.44 -14.95 15.78
N ASP A 343 -0.25 -14.05 16.51
CA ASP A 343 -1.71 -14.00 16.55
C ASP A 343 -2.22 -12.93 15.56
N PRO A 344 -2.76 -13.32 14.41
CA PRO A 344 -3.23 -12.38 13.41
C PRO A 344 -4.39 -11.49 13.86
N ASN A 345 -5.09 -11.88 14.93
CA ASN A 345 -6.20 -11.10 15.47
C ASN A 345 -5.76 -10.05 16.49
N ASN A 346 -4.55 -10.18 17.01
CA ASN A 346 -4.01 -9.28 18.04
C ASN A 346 -2.50 -9.02 17.86
N PRO A 347 -2.06 -8.49 16.73
CA PRO A 347 -0.68 -8.09 16.52
C PRO A 347 -0.21 -7.06 17.55
N THR A 348 1.08 -7.12 17.89
CA THR A 348 1.68 -6.20 18.86
C THR A 348 2.91 -5.53 18.29
N PHE A 349 3.09 -4.23 18.59
CA PHE A 349 4.31 -3.51 18.27
C PHE A 349 5.49 -4.04 19.09
N VAL A 350 6.62 -4.27 18.43
CA VAL A 350 7.84 -4.80 19.05
C VAL A 350 8.94 -3.76 19.12
N SER A 351 9.25 -3.09 17.99
CA SER A 351 10.39 -2.17 17.92
C SER A 351 10.29 -1.21 16.74
N TYR A 352 11.00 -0.11 16.84
CA TYR A 352 11.27 0.84 15.77
C TYR A 352 12.76 1.11 15.64
N ILE A 353 13.26 1.14 14.41
CA ILE A 353 14.67 1.38 14.09
C ILE A 353 14.72 2.46 13.00
N ASN A 354 15.41 3.55 13.27
CA ASN A 354 15.66 4.58 12.28
C ASN A 354 17.10 4.45 11.74
N SER A 355 17.20 4.25 10.42
CA SER A 355 18.49 4.04 9.72
C SER A 355 19.16 5.31 9.24
N GLN A 356 18.54 6.47 9.43
CA GLN A 356 19.07 7.76 8.94
C GLN A 356 20.44 8.11 9.52
N ALA A 357 20.71 7.75 10.77
CA ALA A 357 22.03 7.95 11.39
C ALA A 357 23.14 7.17 10.66
N ASP A 358 22.78 6.12 9.93
CA ASP A 358 23.65 5.31 9.09
C ASP A 358 23.77 5.84 7.67
N GLY A 359 23.09 6.92 7.35
CA GLY A 359 23.05 7.54 6.04
C GLY A 359 22.15 6.79 5.04
N LEU A 360 21.17 6.02 5.53
CA LEU A 360 20.21 5.26 4.70
C LEU A 360 18.81 5.82 4.95
N ILE A 361 18.13 6.26 3.90
CA ILE A 361 16.79 6.87 3.94
C ILE A 361 15.88 6.29 2.87
N SER A 362 14.58 6.40 3.06
CA SER A 362 13.52 5.91 2.17
C SER A 362 13.62 4.38 1.95
N PRO A 363 13.23 3.56 2.94
CA PRO A 363 13.18 2.10 2.78
C PRO A 363 12.06 1.72 1.82
N GLU A 364 12.44 1.16 0.67
CA GLU A 364 11.61 0.84 -0.50
C GLU A 364 11.28 -0.64 -0.61
N SER A 365 12.23 -1.49 -0.27
CA SER A 365 12.08 -2.93 -0.42
C SER A 365 12.74 -3.71 0.69
N MET A 366 12.17 -4.87 1.05
CA MET A 366 12.71 -5.71 2.11
C MET A 366 12.65 -7.20 1.77
N VAL A 367 13.70 -7.91 2.18
CA VAL A 367 13.79 -9.38 2.12
C VAL A 367 14.24 -9.91 3.46
N TYR A 368 13.50 -10.89 3.98
CA TYR A 368 13.92 -11.72 5.10
C TYR A 368 14.58 -12.99 4.62
N ILE A 369 15.74 -13.31 5.19
CA ILE A 369 16.46 -14.57 4.97
C ILE A 369 16.53 -15.30 6.30
N SER A 370 15.96 -16.50 6.37
CA SER A 370 15.99 -17.32 7.58
C SER A 370 17.42 -17.73 7.96
N ALA A 371 17.68 -18.04 9.23
CA ALA A 371 18.98 -18.51 9.68
C ALA A 371 19.47 -19.75 8.90
N ALA A 372 18.55 -20.63 8.52
CA ALA A 372 18.86 -21.83 7.74
C ALA A 372 19.29 -21.55 6.29
N GLN A 373 18.84 -20.44 5.72
CA GLN A 373 19.17 -20.00 4.36
C GLN A 373 20.32 -18.99 4.32
N SER A 374 20.61 -18.40 5.48
CA SER A 374 21.62 -17.34 5.59
C SER A 374 23.06 -17.92 5.52
N PRO A 375 23.96 -17.32 4.75
CA PRO A 375 25.36 -17.73 4.73
C PRO A 375 26.10 -17.44 6.04
N THR A 376 25.51 -16.64 6.93
CA THR A 376 26.09 -16.32 8.25
C THR A 376 25.57 -17.22 9.37
N GLY A 377 24.56 -18.06 9.10
CA GLY A 377 23.87 -18.87 10.11
C GLY A 377 22.95 -18.09 11.04
N SER A 378 22.80 -16.78 10.84
CA SER A 378 21.85 -15.92 11.55
C SER A 378 20.78 -15.41 10.60
N ALA A 379 19.56 -15.22 11.07
CA ALA A 379 18.52 -14.61 10.26
C ALA A 379 18.90 -13.18 9.88
N LEU A 380 18.63 -12.80 8.63
CA LEU A 380 18.95 -11.48 8.09
C LEU A 380 17.68 -10.77 7.60
N LEU A 381 17.58 -9.50 7.90
CA LEU A 381 16.70 -8.57 7.22
C LEU A 381 17.57 -7.71 6.28
N ILE A 382 17.27 -7.73 5.00
CA ILE A 382 17.92 -6.91 3.99
C ILE A 382 16.90 -5.88 3.52
N THR A 383 17.28 -4.61 3.59
CA THR A 383 16.44 -3.49 3.18
C THR A 383 17.14 -2.70 2.10
N GLY A 384 16.48 -2.51 0.96
CA GLY A 384 16.86 -1.56 -0.06
C GLY A 384 16.33 -0.17 0.31
N TYR A 385 17.19 0.83 0.15
CA TYR A 385 16.87 2.22 0.40
C TYR A 385 17.03 3.01 -0.90
N GLU A 386 15.95 3.69 -1.31
CA GLU A 386 15.94 4.52 -2.52
C GLU A 386 16.84 5.74 -2.35
N GLY A 387 16.74 6.40 -1.20
CA GLY A 387 17.42 7.65 -0.93
C GLY A 387 16.72 8.84 -1.57
N THR A 388 17.42 9.98 -1.58
CA THR A 388 16.95 11.19 -2.28
C THR A 388 18.05 11.70 -3.21
N GLY A 389 17.86 11.52 -4.48
CA GLY A 389 18.87 11.91 -5.48
C GLY A 389 20.18 11.13 -5.32
N SER A 390 21.26 11.80 -4.89
CA SER A 390 22.58 11.17 -4.69
C SER A 390 22.89 10.76 -3.25
N LEU A 391 21.95 10.96 -2.32
CA LEU A 391 22.15 10.74 -0.88
C LEU A 391 21.19 9.70 -0.33
N GLY A 392 21.69 8.87 0.56
CA GLY A 392 20.87 7.94 1.35
C GLY A 392 20.51 6.63 0.68
N SER A 393 20.80 6.44 -0.63
CA SER A 393 20.57 5.18 -1.34
C SER A 393 21.53 4.10 -0.85
N GLY A 394 21.06 2.86 -0.78
CA GLY A 394 21.93 1.76 -0.39
C GLY A 394 21.19 0.52 0.08
N ILE A 395 21.95 -0.42 0.62
CA ILE A 395 21.43 -1.66 1.18
C ILE A 395 21.80 -1.74 2.66
N GLY A 396 20.79 -1.81 3.52
CA GLY A 396 20.94 -2.14 4.93
C GLY A 396 20.88 -3.65 5.14
N VAL A 397 21.80 -4.21 5.92
CA VAL A 397 21.79 -5.61 6.33
C VAL A 397 21.75 -5.69 7.85
N TYR A 398 20.67 -6.22 8.38
CA TYR A 398 20.42 -6.35 9.82
C TYR A 398 20.41 -7.82 10.19
N ALA A 399 21.28 -8.21 11.14
CA ALA A 399 21.29 -9.57 11.65
C ALA A 399 20.43 -9.68 12.90
N ALA A 400 19.48 -10.60 12.92
CA ALA A 400 18.71 -10.91 14.10
C ALA A 400 19.47 -11.94 14.97
N PRO A 401 19.59 -11.76 16.28
CA PRO A 401 20.21 -12.75 17.17
C PRO A 401 19.34 -14.02 17.22
N GLU A 402 20.00 -15.17 17.32
CA GLU A 402 19.32 -16.46 17.48
C GLU A 402 18.37 -16.48 18.71
N PRO A 403 17.18 -17.12 18.60
CA PRO A 403 16.19 -17.14 19.70
C PRO A 403 16.72 -17.70 21.01
N SER A 404 17.70 -18.61 20.98
CA SER A 404 18.34 -19.19 22.16
C SER A 404 19.16 -18.17 22.98
N ARG A 405 19.50 -17.01 22.39
CA ARG A 405 20.21 -15.91 23.05
C ARG A 405 19.29 -14.70 23.32
N ALA A 406 18.11 -14.67 22.70
CA ALA A 406 17.17 -13.55 22.76
C ALA A 406 16.32 -13.55 24.04
N LEU A 407 16.14 -14.67 24.74
CA LEU A 407 15.31 -14.74 25.95
C LEU A 407 15.82 -13.86 27.12
N PHE A 408 17.10 -13.44 27.07
CA PHE A 408 17.68 -12.49 28.01
C PHE A 408 17.87 -11.06 27.45
N ALA A 409 17.66 -10.85 26.16
CA ALA A 409 17.90 -9.57 25.50
C ALA A 409 16.64 -8.72 25.31
N PHE A 410 15.44 -9.33 25.31
CA PHE A 410 14.17 -8.61 25.12
C PHE A 410 13.81 -7.66 26.29
N ALA A 411 14.41 -7.81 27.44
CA ALA A 411 14.28 -6.84 28.55
C ALA A 411 15.24 -5.64 28.44
N GLY A 412 16.10 -5.58 27.41
CA GLY A 412 17.16 -4.58 27.27
C GLY A 412 17.54 -4.20 25.86
N LEU A 413 16.74 -4.53 24.85
CA LEU A 413 17.06 -4.28 23.43
C LEU A 413 16.69 -2.88 22.94
N CYS A 414 17.14 -1.86 23.63
CA CYS A 414 17.57 -0.64 22.96
C CYS A 414 19.02 -0.87 22.47
N GLY A 415 19.20 -1.25 21.20
CA GLY A 415 20.45 -1.04 20.52
C GLY A 415 21.50 -2.15 20.49
N LEU A 416 21.21 -3.34 19.95
CA LEU A 416 22.27 -4.28 19.55
C LEU A 416 21.94 -4.95 18.20
N PHE A 417 21.88 -4.12 17.16
CA PHE A 417 22.14 -4.59 15.81
C PHE A 417 23.64 -4.38 15.53
N LEU A 418 24.40 -5.47 15.50
CA LEU A 418 25.82 -5.39 15.22
C LEU A 418 26.02 -5.14 13.72
N ARG A 419 26.34 -3.89 13.40
CA ARG A 419 26.81 -3.47 12.08
C ARG A 419 28.17 -4.09 11.78
N ARG A 420 28.32 -4.85 10.71
CA ARG A 420 29.62 -5.08 10.05
C ARG A 420 29.72 -4.13 8.86
N ARG A 421 30.58 -3.11 8.97
CA ARG A 421 31.12 -2.38 7.81
C ARG A 421 32.14 -3.28 7.10
N ARG A 422 32.04 -3.36 5.81
CA ARG A 422 33.19 -3.52 4.93
C ARG A 422 33.27 -2.31 4.03
#